data_90baf1e842b8e24a3ce3d0858baeb0fe
#
_entry.id   90baf1e842b8e24a3ce3d0858baeb0fe
#
_cell.length_a   1.000
_cell.length_b   1.000
_cell.length_c   1.000
_cell.angle_alpha   90.00
_cell.angle_beta   90.00
_cell.angle_gamma   90.00
#
_symmetry.space_group_name_H-M   'P 1'
#
loop_
_entity.id
_entity.type
_entity.pdbx_description
1 polymer ?
#
loop_
_entity_poly.entity_id
_entity_poly.type
_entity_poly.pdbx_seq_one_letter_code
_entity_poly.pdbx_strand_id
1 'polypeptide(L)'
;MGFPSPAADYAESALTITSLCGYDGNCRTIETSAGYAIINVSHKPHPGDTVLISYCGRTEFAVVQGKALITPDGEALEGEALDDTTVHGVVTHFLNRVDNQRPDPIPVM
;
A
#
# COMPACT_ATOMS: atom_id res chain seq x y z
N MET A 1 41.71 1.98 7.11
CA MET A 1 40.61 2.18 6.51
C MET A 1 39.45 2.03 7.34
N GLY A 2 38.64 2.68 7.19
CA GLY A 2 37.56 2.57 8.00
C GLY A 2 36.57 1.65 7.43
N PHE A 3 35.70 1.23 8.21
CA PHE A 3 34.64 0.53 7.74
C PHE A 3 33.67 1.45 7.13
N PRO A 4 32.92 1.02 6.17
CA PRO A 4 31.81 1.78 5.74
C PRO A 4 30.89 1.91 6.94
N SER A 5 30.37 3.06 7.13
CA SER A 5 29.46 3.22 8.25
C SER A 5 28.23 2.40 7.98
N PRO A 6 27.61 1.84 8.99
CA PRO A 6 26.39 1.08 8.78
C PRO A 6 25.30 1.90 8.11
N ALA A 7 25.28 3.19 8.37
CA ALA A 7 24.29 4.03 7.74
C ALA A 7 24.49 4.10 6.23
N ALA A 8 25.72 4.11 5.79
CA ALA A 8 25.99 4.15 4.38
C ALA A 8 25.57 2.84 3.71
N ASP A 9 25.79 1.72 4.36
CA ASP A 9 25.37 0.46 3.81
C ASP A 9 23.86 0.41 3.70
N TYR A 10 23.15 0.89 4.68
CA TYR A 10 21.72 0.92 4.59
C TYR A 10 21.28 1.82 3.46
N ALA A 11 21.92 2.96 3.29
CA ALA A 11 21.53 3.87 2.24
C ALA A 11 21.70 3.23 0.88
N GLU A 12 22.74 2.44 0.72
CA GLU A 12 22.98 1.88 -0.59
C GLU A 12 22.12 0.67 -0.87
N SER A 13 21.82 -0.13 0.11
CA SER A 13 21.15 -1.38 -0.17
C SER A 13 19.70 -1.38 0.21
N ALA A 14 19.29 -0.54 1.16
CA ALA A 14 17.95 -0.64 1.68
C ALA A 14 17.02 0.46 1.21
N LEU A 15 17.53 1.48 0.56
CA LEU A 15 16.69 2.59 0.20
C LEU A 15 16.07 2.50 -1.18
N THR A 16 16.36 1.48 -1.95
CA THR A 16 15.70 1.35 -3.23
C THR A 16 14.43 0.57 -3.03
N ILE A 17 13.37 1.03 -3.65
CA ILE A 17 12.10 0.33 -3.57
C ILE A 17 12.23 -1.05 -4.17
N THR A 18 13.01 -1.17 -5.23
CA THR A 18 13.19 -2.46 -5.89
C THR A 18 13.76 -3.50 -4.94
N SER A 19 14.82 -3.17 -4.20
CA SER A 19 15.41 -4.15 -3.32
C SER A 19 14.59 -4.36 -2.05
N LEU A 20 13.92 -3.32 -1.59
CA LEU A 20 13.18 -3.42 -0.34
C LEU A 20 11.87 -4.17 -0.51
N CYS A 21 11.18 -3.97 -1.60
CA CYS A 21 9.85 -4.50 -1.80
C CYS A 21 9.73 -5.50 -2.93
N GLY A 22 10.83 -5.85 -3.59
CA GLY A 22 10.74 -6.71 -4.76
C GLY A 22 10.00 -6.06 -5.90
N TYR A 23 10.17 -4.76 -6.05
CA TYR A 23 9.44 -3.99 -7.05
C TYR A 23 9.88 -4.41 -8.45
N ASP A 24 8.94 -4.70 -9.31
CA ASP A 24 9.26 -5.09 -10.68
C ASP A 24 8.30 -4.39 -11.65
N GLY A 25 8.26 -4.83 -12.89
CA GLY A 25 7.46 -4.17 -13.91
C GLY A 25 5.97 -4.26 -13.69
N ASN A 26 5.52 -5.14 -12.81
CA ASN A 26 4.10 -5.28 -12.51
C ASN A 26 3.69 -4.49 -11.28
N CYS A 27 4.59 -3.71 -10.74
CA CYS A 27 4.31 -2.93 -9.54
C CYS A 27 4.03 -1.49 -9.90
N ARG A 28 3.21 -0.87 -9.08
CA ARG A 28 2.88 0.55 -9.23
C ARG A 28 2.90 1.18 -7.86
N THR A 29 3.30 2.43 -7.81
CA THR A 29 3.32 3.18 -6.56
C THR A 29 2.15 4.14 -6.55
N ILE A 30 1.38 4.07 -5.48
CA ILE A 30 0.19 4.89 -5.32
C ILE A 30 0.42 5.81 -4.13
N GLU A 31 0.19 7.09 -4.32
CA GLU A 31 0.33 8.03 -3.23
C GLU A 31 -0.90 7.97 -2.34
N THR A 32 -0.67 7.96 -1.04
CA THR A 32 -1.77 7.94 -0.07
C THR A 32 -1.59 9.12 0.88
N SER A 33 -2.56 9.35 1.73
CA SER A 33 -2.46 10.44 2.69
C SER A 33 -1.36 10.19 3.73
N ALA A 34 -0.96 8.95 3.93
CA ALA A 34 0.06 8.63 4.92
C ALA A 34 1.42 8.32 4.30
N GLY A 35 1.52 8.29 3.00
CA GLY A 35 2.76 7.96 2.32
C GLY A 35 2.47 7.32 0.97
N TYR A 36 2.88 6.09 0.79
CA TYR A 36 2.70 5.42 -0.50
C TYR A 36 2.29 3.98 -0.28
N ALA A 37 1.61 3.42 -1.26
CA ALA A 37 1.31 2.01 -1.30
C ALA A 37 1.94 1.44 -2.57
N ILE A 38 2.49 0.24 -2.47
CA ILE A 38 3.00 -0.48 -3.62
C ILE A 38 1.97 -1.54 -3.95
N ILE A 39 1.47 -1.53 -5.17
CA ILE A 39 0.53 -2.55 -5.62
C ILE A 39 1.15 -3.37 -6.72
N ASN A 40 0.74 -4.62 -6.82
CA ASN A 40 1.15 -5.50 -7.91
C ASN A 40 -0.06 -5.79 -8.75
N VAL A 41 -0.03 -5.38 -10.02
CA VAL A 41 -1.19 -5.48 -10.88
C VAL A 41 -1.37 -6.87 -11.47
N SER A 42 -0.37 -7.74 -11.33
CA SER A 42 -0.45 -9.09 -11.85
C SER A 42 -0.82 -10.13 -10.80
N HIS A 43 -0.80 -9.75 -9.52
CA HIS A 43 -1.14 -10.71 -8.49
C HIS A 43 -2.65 -10.98 -8.45
N LYS A 44 -3.00 -12.23 -8.19
CA LYS A 44 -4.38 -12.58 -8.03
C LYS A 44 -4.77 -12.36 -6.58
N PRO A 45 -5.82 -11.63 -6.30
CA PRO A 45 -6.22 -11.40 -4.91
C PRO A 45 -6.62 -12.70 -4.20
N HIS A 46 -6.21 -12.83 -2.96
CA HIS A 46 -6.57 -13.95 -2.11
C HIS A 46 -7.22 -13.42 -0.83
N PRO A 47 -7.97 -14.25 -0.13
CA PRO A 47 -8.59 -13.81 1.12
C PRO A 47 -7.53 -13.25 2.08
N GLY A 48 -7.84 -12.13 2.68
CA GLY A 48 -6.92 -11.44 3.58
C GLY A 48 -6.06 -10.41 2.90
N ASP A 49 -5.97 -10.43 1.57
CA ASP A 49 -5.18 -9.41 0.86
C ASP A 49 -5.88 -8.08 0.88
N THR A 50 -5.09 -7.02 0.85
CA THR A 50 -5.60 -5.67 0.64
C THR A 50 -5.43 -5.36 -0.82
N VAL A 51 -6.47 -4.80 -1.43
CA VAL A 51 -6.46 -4.45 -2.85
C VAL A 51 -6.84 -3.00 -3.01
N LEU A 52 -6.39 -2.40 -4.11
CA LEU A 52 -6.82 -1.06 -4.48
C LEU A 52 -7.95 -1.20 -5.49
N ILE A 53 -9.07 -0.58 -5.20
CA ILE A 53 -10.27 -0.73 -6.03
C ILE A 53 -10.83 0.62 -6.41
N SER A 54 -11.61 0.62 -7.48
CA SER A 54 -12.46 1.75 -7.83
C SER A 54 -13.89 1.26 -7.83
N TYR A 55 -14.75 1.98 -7.14
CA TYR A 55 -16.16 1.63 -7.02
C TYR A 55 -16.96 2.91 -6.84
N CYS A 56 -17.98 3.07 -7.64
CA CYS A 56 -18.86 4.24 -7.57
C CYS A 56 -18.09 5.56 -7.64
N GLY A 57 -17.07 5.60 -8.50
CA GLY A 57 -16.31 6.82 -8.70
C GLY A 57 -15.28 7.09 -7.62
N ARG A 58 -15.13 6.22 -6.67
CA ARG A 58 -14.15 6.38 -5.60
C ARG A 58 -13.07 5.33 -5.73
N THR A 59 -11.84 5.71 -5.38
CA THR A 59 -10.72 4.79 -5.35
C THR A 59 -10.34 4.60 -3.89
N GLU A 60 -10.30 3.37 -3.43
CA GLU A 60 -10.01 3.10 -2.04
C GLU A 60 -9.42 1.71 -1.88
N PHE A 61 -8.88 1.45 -0.69
CA PHE A 61 -8.36 0.13 -0.39
C PHE A 61 -9.46 -0.70 0.23
N ALA A 62 -9.44 -1.98 -0.05
CA ALA A 62 -10.41 -2.91 0.53
C ALA A 62 -9.70 -4.21 0.86
N VAL A 63 -10.29 -4.99 1.74
CA VAL A 63 -9.72 -6.27 2.15
C VAL A 63 -10.58 -7.38 1.56
N VAL A 64 -9.93 -8.36 0.97
CA VAL A 64 -10.64 -9.51 0.41
C VAL A 64 -11.08 -10.43 1.54
N GLN A 65 -12.36 -10.72 1.60
CA GLN A 65 -12.88 -11.59 2.62
C GLN A 65 -13.90 -12.51 1.98
N GLY A 66 -13.52 -13.75 1.76
CA GLY A 66 -14.36 -14.68 1.03
C GLY A 66 -14.60 -14.18 -0.38
N LYS A 67 -15.86 -14.00 -0.74
CA LYS A 67 -16.21 -13.48 -2.05
C LYS A 67 -16.58 -12.01 -1.99
N ALA A 68 -16.22 -11.33 -0.92
CA ALA A 68 -16.56 -9.93 -0.72
C ALA A 68 -15.32 -9.09 -0.58
N LEU A 69 -15.46 -7.81 -0.85
CA LEU A 69 -14.41 -6.82 -0.58
C LEU A 69 -14.94 -5.91 0.50
N ILE A 70 -14.19 -5.79 1.59
CA ILE A 70 -14.62 -4.98 2.73
C ILE A 70 -13.91 -3.64 2.66
N THR A 71 -14.69 -2.58 2.56
CA THR A 71 -14.14 -1.24 2.46
C THR A 71 -13.75 -0.73 3.85
N PRO A 72 -13.00 0.38 3.91
CA PRO A 72 -12.62 0.92 5.22
C PRO A 72 -13.82 1.30 6.08
N ASP A 73 -14.95 1.60 5.45
CA ASP A 73 -16.15 1.92 6.20
C ASP A 73 -16.85 0.69 6.75
N GLY A 74 -16.37 -0.49 6.41
CA GLY A 74 -17.01 -1.71 6.83
C GLY A 74 -18.07 -2.23 5.88
N GLU A 75 -18.24 -1.57 4.73
CA GLU A 75 -19.22 -2.01 3.76
C GLU A 75 -18.70 -3.23 3.01
N ALA A 76 -19.54 -4.20 2.77
CA ALA A 76 -19.16 -5.39 2.04
C ALA A 76 -19.63 -5.26 0.60
N LEU A 77 -18.69 -5.29 -0.33
CA LEU A 77 -19.02 -5.26 -1.75
C LEU A 77 -19.06 -6.69 -2.23
N GLU A 78 -20.23 -7.15 -2.60
CA GLU A 78 -20.37 -8.52 -3.06
C GLU A 78 -21.48 -8.59 -4.10
N GLY A 79 -21.57 -9.67 -4.81
CA GLY A 79 -22.58 -9.85 -5.83
C GLY A 79 -22.47 -8.83 -6.92
N GLU A 80 -23.55 -8.12 -7.21
CA GLU A 80 -23.57 -7.16 -8.30
C GLU A 80 -22.62 -6.00 -8.04
N ALA A 81 -22.36 -5.66 -6.79
CA ALA A 81 -21.44 -4.59 -6.48
C ALA A 81 -20.03 -4.94 -6.96
N LEU A 82 -19.67 -6.21 -6.96
CA LEU A 82 -18.37 -6.60 -7.45
C LEU A 82 -18.28 -6.41 -8.97
N ASP A 83 -19.37 -6.55 -9.67
CA ASP A 83 -19.35 -6.34 -11.11
C ASP A 83 -19.07 -4.89 -11.46
N ASP A 84 -19.41 -3.98 -10.54
CA ASP A 84 -19.17 -2.56 -10.75
C ASP A 84 -17.85 -2.11 -10.12
N THR A 85 -17.07 -3.03 -9.61
CA THR A 85 -15.81 -2.73 -8.94
C THR A 85 -14.65 -3.10 -9.83
N THR A 86 -13.69 -2.22 -9.95
CA THR A 86 -12.45 -2.50 -10.65
C THR A 86 -11.34 -2.69 -9.64
N VAL A 87 -10.67 -3.83 -9.71
CA VAL A 87 -9.52 -4.08 -8.83
C VAL A 87 -8.28 -3.73 -9.61
N HIS A 88 -7.52 -2.77 -9.09
CA HIS A 88 -6.32 -2.29 -9.76
C HIS A 88 -5.10 -3.12 -9.45
N GLY A 89 -5.02 -3.67 -8.28
CA GLY A 89 -3.89 -4.50 -7.90
C GLY A 89 -3.93 -4.86 -6.44
N VAL A 90 -3.04 -5.77 -6.06
CA VAL A 90 -2.92 -6.23 -4.68
C VAL A 90 -1.83 -5.42 -4.01
N VAL A 91 -2.11 -4.90 -2.83
CA VAL A 91 -1.15 -4.13 -2.08
C VAL A 91 -0.13 -5.08 -1.48
N THR A 92 1.13 -4.84 -1.78
CA THR A 92 2.19 -5.64 -1.21
C THR A 92 2.88 -4.93 -0.05
N HIS A 93 2.90 -3.61 -0.09
CA HIS A 93 3.59 -2.84 0.94
C HIS A 93 2.94 -1.48 1.11
N PHE A 94 2.97 -0.99 2.34
CA PHE A 94 2.67 0.40 2.62
C PHE A 94 3.95 1.06 3.09
N LEU A 95 4.26 2.22 2.55
CA LEU A 95 5.40 3.01 2.97
C LEU A 95 4.86 4.26 3.62
N ASN A 96 4.80 4.23 4.93
CA ASN A 96 4.22 5.34 5.67
C ASN A 96 5.29 6.34 6.04
N ARG A 97 4.95 7.60 5.86
CA ARG A 97 5.87 8.65 6.17
C ARG A 97 5.84 8.93 7.66
N VAL A 98 6.98 9.17 8.22
CA VAL A 98 7.04 9.70 9.56
C VAL A 98 7.01 11.20 9.42
N ASP A 99 5.89 11.81 9.80
CA ASP A 99 5.69 13.21 9.53
C ASP A 99 5.85 14.00 10.79
N ASN A 100 6.90 14.77 10.85
CA ASN A 100 7.18 15.60 12.00
C ASN A 100 6.50 16.93 11.94
N GLN A 101 5.73 17.16 10.92
CA GLN A 101 5.07 18.44 10.77
C GLN A 101 3.61 18.36 11.02
N ARG A 102 3.20 17.38 11.76
CA ARG A 102 1.83 17.27 12.09
C ARG A 102 1.37 18.46 12.87
N PRO A 103 0.18 18.89 12.61
CA PRO A 103 -0.35 20.01 13.37
C PRO A 103 -0.50 19.71 14.82
N ASP A 104 -0.46 18.48 15.18
CA ASP A 104 -0.65 18.03 16.51
C ASP A 104 0.67 17.62 17.03
N PRO A 105 1.53 18.49 17.40
CA PRO A 105 2.83 18.10 17.79
C PRO A 105 2.78 17.29 19.04
N ILE A 106 3.72 16.43 19.15
CA ILE A 106 3.91 15.75 20.34
C ILE A 106 4.09 16.73 21.41
N PRO A 107 3.40 16.60 22.43
CA PRO A 107 3.55 17.51 23.51
C PRO A 107 4.95 17.48 23.90
N VAL A 108 5.49 18.57 23.84
CA VAL A 108 6.75 18.63 24.17
C VAL A 108 6.79 18.72 25.46
N MET A 109 7.03 17.98 25.96
CA MET A 109 7.20 18.03 27.21
C MET A 109 7.51 19.18 27.77
#